data_d9b75b1009fd22ebb2455c98e00b3b51
#
_entry.id   d9b75b1009fd22ebb2455c98e00b3b51
#
_cell.length_a   1.000
_cell.length_b   1.000
_cell.length_c   1.000
_cell.angle_alpha   90.00
_cell.angle_beta   90.00
_cell.angle_gamma   90.00
#
_symmetry.space_group_name_H-M   'P 1'
#
loop_
_entity.id
_entity.type
_entity.pdbx_description
1 polymer ?
#
loop_
_entity_poly.entity_id
_entity_poly.type
_entity_poly.pdbx_seq_one_letter_code
_entity_poly.pdbx_strand_id
1 'polypeptide(L)'
;MWRHNKKAWMNSEIFSDWLNEVDKQMRRQNLHILMFLDNAYSHAKDFKLNNVILKFLPANTTLHLQPLDQGIIKAFKVCYRKRMMERLVAKIEQDDSVTELCKEINVLDAVHWIRELWKETRIETVSRCFKLSGFPI
;
A
#
# COMPACT_ATOMS: atom_id res chain seq x y z
N MET A 1 -3.66 -5.88 11.57
CA MET A 1 -3.28 -7.30 11.39
C MET A 1 -1.87 -7.36 10.79
N TRP A 2 -0.96 -8.13 11.37
CA TRP A 2 0.38 -8.40 10.83
C TRP A 2 0.43 -9.82 10.25
N ARG A 3 0.92 -9.97 9.03
CA ARG A 3 1.14 -11.25 8.36
C ARG A 3 2.49 -11.23 7.65
N HIS A 4 3.12 -12.37 7.50
CA HIS A 4 4.38 -12.54 6.77
C HIS A 4 4.45 -13.91 6.08
N ASN A 5 5.27 -14.00 5.08
CA ASN A 5 5.67 -15.25 4.47
C ASN A 5 7.13 -15.16 3.99
N LYS A 6 7.74 -16.31 3.64
CA LYS A 6 9.16 -16.38 3.24
C LYS A 6 9.51 -15.50 2.04
N LYS A 7 8.57 -15.23 1.14
CA LYS A 7 8.79 -14.44 -0.09
C LYS A 7 8.44 -12.96 0.08
N ALA A 8 7.87 -12.57 1.22
CA ALA A 8 7.35 -11.22 1.47
C ALA A 8 6.38 -10.70 0.38
N TRP A 9 5.68 -11.61 -0.31
CA TRP A 9 4.69 -11.30 -1.34
C TRP A 9 3.29 -11.59 -0.83
N MET A 10 2.31 -10.81 -1.30
CA MET A 10 0.91 -11.11 -1.08
C MET A 10 0.55 -12.45 -1.74
N ASN A 11 -0.07 -13.36 -1.00
CA ASN A 11 -0.67 -14.58 -1.51
C ASN A 11 -2.19 -14.56 -1.28
N SER A 12 -2.90 -15.52 -1.86
CA SER A 12 -4.38 -15.56 -1.79
C SER A 12 -4.90 -15.70 -0.37
N GLU A 13 -4.22 -16.41 0.50
CA GLU A 13 -4.61 -16.59 1.90
C GLU A 13 -4.50 -15.27 2.68
N ILE A 14 -3.33 -14.59 2.60
CA ILE A 14 -3.11 -13.31 3.26
C ILE A 14 -4.06 -12.25 2.71
N PHE A 15 -4.32 -12.27 1.40
CA PHE A 15 -5.27 -11.36 0.76
C PHE A 15 -6.69 -11.60 1.26
N SER A 16 -7.11 -12.86 1.37
CA SER A 16 -8.43 -13.23 1.89
C SER A 16 -8.64 -12.78 3.33
N ASP A 17 -7.65 -13.02 4.19
CA ASP A 17 -7.67 -12.60 5.59
C ASP A 17 -7.80 -11.07 5.70
N TRP A 18 -6.99 -10.35 4.91
CA TRP A 18 -7.00 -8.89 4.89
C TRP A 18 -8.35 -8.34 4.40
N LEU A 19 -8.88 -8.89 3.32
CA LEU A 19 -10.14 -8.44 2.73
C LEU A 19 -11.34 -8.66 3.66
N ASN A 20 -11.37 -9.81 4.34
CA ASN A 20 -12.38 -10.10 5.36
C ASN A 20 -12.30 -9.09 6.54
N GLU A 21 -11.10 -8.68 6.93
CA GLU A 21 -10.95 -7.67 7.99
C GLU A 21 -11.39 -6.27 7.53
N VAL A 22 -11.11 -5.92 6.27
CA VAL A 22 -11.62 -4.68 5.65
C VAL A 22 -13.14 -4.69 5.63
N ASP A 23 -13.79 -5.78 5.19
CA ASP A 23 -15.25 -5.90 5.17
C ASP A 23 -15.86 -5.71 6.57
N LYS A 24 -15.27 -6.36 7.60
CA LYS A 24 -15.70 -6.18 8.99
C LYS A 24 -15.53 -4.72 9.45
N GLN A 25 -14.44 -4.06 9.07
CA GLN A 25 -14.20 -2.66 9.43
C GLN A 25 -15.23 -1.73 8.77
N MET A 26 -15.54 -1.95 7.48
CA MET A 26 -16.56 -1.19 6.77
C MET A 26 -17.94 -1.38 7.41
N ARG A 27 -18.26 -2.60 7.81
CA ARG A 27 -19.50 -2.91 8.54
C ARG A 27 -19.59 -2.15 9.86
N ARG A 28 -18.53 -2.13 10.67
CA ARG A 28 -18.51 -1.38 11.95
C ARG A 28 -18.72 0.12 11.76
N GLN A 29 -18.27 0.65 10.62
CA GLN A 29 -18.42 2.07 10.27
C GLN A 29 -19.74 2.37 9.52
N ASN A 30 -20.56 1.34 9.27
CA ASN A 30 -21.77 1.42 8.44
C ASN A 30 -21.51 2.00 7.03
N LEU A 31 -20.37 1.63 6.44
CA LEU A 31 -19.93 2.06 5.12
C LEU A 31 -20.00 0.90 4.12
N HIS A 32 -20.29 1.23 2.87
CA HIS A 32 -20.14 0.35 1.72
C HIS A 32 -19.11 0.95 0.77
N ILE A 33 -18.15 0.14 0.33
CA ILE A 33 -17.09 0.57 -0.56
C ILE A 33 -17.04 -0.26 -1.83
N LEU A 34 -16.62 0.38 -2.91
CA LEU A 34 -16.25 -0.25 -4.16
C LEU A 34 -14.71 -0.31 -4.23
N MET A 35 -14.16 -1.50 -4.34
CA MET A 35 -12.72 -1.72 -4.42
C MET A 35 -12.35 -2.23 -5.80
N PHE A 36 -11.46 -1.49 -6.47
CA PHE A 36 -10.90 -1.89 -7.75
C PHE A 36 -9.62 -2.70 -7.54
N LEU A 37 -9.52 -3.82 -8.22
CA LEU A 37 -8.38 -4.74 -8.14
C LEU A 37 -7.84 -5.02 -9.55
N ASP A 38 -6.54 -5.23 -9.63
CA ASP A 38 -5.95 -5.84 -10.82
C ASP A 38 -6.18 -7.35 -10.84
N ASN A 39 -5.75 -8.00 -11.93
CA ASN A 39 -5.90 -9.43 -12.10
C ASN A 39 -4.70 -10.22 -11.56
N ALA A 40 -4.05 -9.74 -10.48
CA ALA A 40 -2.97 -10.49 -9.85
C ALA A 40 -3.47 -11.85 -9.37
N TYR A 41 -2.64 -12.86 -9.50
CA TYR A 41 -2.99 -14.25 -9.13
C TYR A 41 -3.38 -14.39 -7.64
N SER A 42 -2.83 -13.53 -6.79
CA SER A 42 -3.17 -13.50 -5.36
C SER A 42 -4.58 -12.97 -5.06
N HIS A 43 -5.22 -12.30 -6.03
CA HIS A 43 -6.56 -11.75 -5.87
C HIS A 43 -7.60 -12.83 -6.25
N ALA A 44 -7.94 -13.70 -5.29
CA ALA A 44 -9.00 -14.70 -5.49
C ALA A 44 -10.34 -14.00 -5.82
N LYS A 45 -11.20 -14.69 -6.58
CA LYS A 45 -12.43 -14.10 -7.14
C LYS A 45 -13.70 -14.42 -6.33
N ASP A 46 -13.65 -15.42 -5.47
CA ASP A 46 -14.84 -15.94 -4.79
C ASP A 46 -14.87 -15.51 -3.32
N PHE A 47 -15.33 -14.28 -3.08
CA PHE A 47 -15.55 -13.76 -1.73
C PHE A 47 -17.02 -13.49 -1.47
N LYS A 48 -17.49 -13.89 -0.29
CA LYS A 48 -18.79 -13.47 0.25
C LYS A 48 -18.58 -12.28 1.18
N LEU A 49 -18.62 -11.08 0.62
CA LEU A 49 -18.45 -9.81 1.36
C LEU A 49 -19.80 -9.10 1.42
N ASN A 50 -20.04 -8.37 2.50
CA ASN A 50 -21.30 -7.66 2.70
C ASN A 50 -21.16 -6.15 2.45
N ASN A 51 -20.03 -5.59 2.79
CA ASN A 51 -19.78 -4.14 2.76
C ASN A 51 -18.72 -3.71 1.73
N VAL A 52 -18.07 -4.69 1.09
CA VAL A 52 -17.06 -4.43 0.05
C VAL A 52 -17.52 -5.07 -1.26
N ILE A 53 -17.65 -4.26 -2.31
CA ILE A 53 -17.90 -4.73 -3.68
C ILE A 53 -16.58 -4.74 -4.43
N LEU A 54 -16.19 -5.90 -4.96
CA LEU A 54 -14.97 -6.01 -5.76
C LEU A 54 -15.27 -5.83 -7.24
N LYS A 55 -14.46 -5.02 -7.91
CA LYS A 55 -14.44 -4.86 -9.36
C LYS A 55 -13.03 -5.07 -9.88
N PHE A 56 -12.86 -6.04 -10.75
CA PHE A 56 -11.59 -6.31 -11.39
C PHE A 56 -11.41 -5.42 -12.61
N LEU A 57 -10.25 -4.80 -12.71
CA LEU A 57 -9.87 -4.02 -13.89
C LEU A 57 -9.65 -4.96 -15.07
N PRO A 58 -9.90 -4.52 -16.32
CA PRO A 58 -9.61 -5.33 -17.50
C PRO A 58 -8.14 -5.76 -17.54
N ALA A 59 -7.86 -6.92 -18.11
CA ALA A 59 -6.49 -7.39 -18.25
C ALA A 59 -5.64 -6.40 -19.07
N ASN A 60 -4.37 -6.26 -18.72
CA ASN A 60 -3.39 -5.39 -19.38
C ASN A 60 -3.73 -3.87 -19.33
N THR A 61 -4.61 -3.43 -18.46
CA THR A 61 -4.97 -1.99 -18.34
C THR A 61 -4.40 -1.33 -17.09
N THR A 62 -3.61 -2.04 -16.29
CA THR A 62 -3.04 -1.59 -15.02
C THR A 62 -2.32 -0.24 -15.15
N LEU A 63 -1.52 -0.05 -16.22
CA LEU A 63 -0.77 1.19 -16.45
C LEU A 63 -1.67 2.42 -16.68
N HIS A 64 -2.93 2.23 -17.08
CA HIS A 64 -3.83 3.32 -17.43
C HIS A 64 -4.99 3.50 -16.44
N LEU A 65 -5.50 2.39 -15.88
CA LEU A 65 -6.72 2.39 -15.08
C LEU A 65 -6.49 2.20 -13.58
N GLN A 66 -5.25 1.92 -13.15
CA GLN A 66 -4.95 1.68 -11.73
C GLN A 66 -4.40 2.97 -11.08
N PRO A 67 -5.19 3.67 -10.23
CA PRO A 67 -4.76 4.94 -9.61
C PRO A 67 -3.47 4.83 -8.82
N LEU A 68 -3.21 3.68 -8.17
CA LEU A 68 -1.99 3.44 -7.42
C LEU A 68 -0.74 3.57 -8.31
N ASP A 69 -0.79 3.05 -9.54
CA ASP A 69 0.32 3.08 -10.49
C ASP A 69 0.43 4.43 -11.23
N GLN A 70 -0.64 5.23 -11.26
CA GLN A 70 -0.63 6.59 -11.84
C GLN A 70 0.22 7.59 -11.05
N GLY A 71 0.73 7.23 -9.90
CA GLY A 71 1.65 8.07 -9.15
C GLY A 71 1.60 7.96 -7.64
N ILE A 72 0.56 7.36 -7.06
CA ILE A 72 0.44 7.24 -5.60
C ILE A 72 1.62 6.43 -5.05
N ILE A 73 1.90 5.25 -5.61
CA ILE A 73 3.04 4.41 -5.20
C ILE A 73 4.36 5.14 -5.39
N LYS A 74 4.52 5.87 -6.51
CA LYS A 74 5.73 6.63 -6.78
C LYS A 74 5.96 7.73 -5.73
N ALA A 75 4.94 8.53 -5.46
CA ALA A 75 4.99 9.60 -4.46
C ALA A 75 5.34 9.03 -3.07
N PHE A 76 4.66 7.98 -2.66
CA PHE A 76 4.91 7.29 -1.40
C PHE A 76 6.35 6.76 -1.31
N LYS A 77 6.85 6.08 -2.34
CA LYS A 77 8.23 5.57 -2.38
C LYS A 77 9.28 6.67 -2.29
N VAL A 78 9.02 7.84 -2.87
CA VAL A 78 9.93 9.00 -2.75
C VAL A 78 10.01 9.46 -1.29
N CYS A 79 8.88 9.64 -0.63
CA CYS A 79 8.83 10.03 0.78
C CYS A 79 9.49 8.97 1.69
N TYR A 80 9.23 7.69 1.44
CA TYR A 80 9.85 6.60 2.20
C TYR A 80 11.38 6.59 2.07
N ARG A 81 11.89 6.69 0.84
CA ARG A 81 13.34 6.76 0.60
C ARG A 81 13.98 7.97 1.24
N LYS A 82 13.31 9.14 1.18
CA LYS A 82 13.76 10.34 1.85
C LYS A 82 13.91 10.12 3.36
N ARG A 83 12.89 9.58 4.02
CA ARG A 83 12.91 9.27 5.47
C ARG A 83 14.03 8.28 5.83
N MET A 84 14.21 7.25 5.01
CA MET A 84 15.30 6.30 5.18
C MET A 84 16.67 6.97 5.08
N MET A 85 16.88 7.84 4.08
CA MET A 85 18.13 8.56 3.89
C MET A 85 18.39 9.55 5.03
N GLU A 86 17.40 10.30 5.50
CA GLU A 86 17.50 11.20 6.65
C GLU A 86 17.95 10.42 7.90
N ARG A 87 17.43 9.23 8.12
CA ARG A 87 17.84 8.36 9.23
C ARG A 87 19.28 7.91 9.11
N LEU A 88 19.73 7.55 7.90
CA LEU A 88 21.12 7.15 7.64
C LEU A 88 22.07 8.34 7.83
N VAL A 89 21.77 9.49 7.26
CA VAL A 89 22.63 10.69 7.38
C VAL A 89 22.79 11.10 8.84
N ALA A 90 21.69 11.14 9.61
CA ALA A 90 21.76 11.50 11.04
C ALA A 90 22.64 10.55 11.87
N LYS A 91 22.86 9.32 11.42
CA LYS A 91 23.73 8.35 12.10
C LYS A 91 25.18 8.38 11.60
N ILE A 92 25.42 8.71 10.34
CA ILE A 92 26.79 8.85 9.78
C ILE A 92 27.61 9.88 10.56
N GLU A 93 26.96 10.92 11.07
CA GLU A 93 27.63 11.94 11.94
C GLU A 93 28.17 11.35 13.26
N GLN A 94 27.84 10.10 13.58
CA GLN A 94 28.28 9.38 14.78
C GLN A 94 29.39 8.34 14.51
N ASP A 95 30.06 8.42 13.35
CA ASP A 95 31.22 7.58 12.95
C ASP A 95 30.93 6.11 12.56
N ASP A 96 29.66 5.76 12.28
CA ASP A 96 29.30 4.40 11.84
C ASP A 96 29.43 4.23 10.32
N SER A 97 29.79 3.05 9.85
CA SER A 97 29.79 2.76 8.41
C SER A 97 28.35 2.68 7.86
N VAL A 98 28.12 3.23 6.66
CA VAL A 98 26.80 3.19 5.99
C VAL A 98 26.22 1.78 5.89
N THR A 99 27.09 0.78 5.69
CA THR A 99 26.71 -0.64 5.57
C THR A 99 26.17 -1.18 6.90
N GLU A 100 26.74 -0.79 8.02
CA GLU A 100 26.30 -1.20 9.36
C GLU A 100 24.98 -0.52 9.71
N LEU A 101 24.86 0.79 9.43
CA LEU A 101 23.63 1.56 9.62
C LEU A 101 22.44 0.99 8.83
N CYS A 102 22.68 0.53 7.59
CA CYS A 102 21.63 -0.12 6.81
C CYS A 102 21.12 -1.43 7.43
N LYS A 103 21.97 -2.16 8.16
CA LYS A 103 21.57 -3.39 8.85
C LYS A 103 20.78 -3.14 10.13
N GLU A 104 20.92 -1.97 10.73
CA GLU A 104 20.16 -1.58 11.93
C GLU A 104 18.71 -1.23 11.63
N ILE A 105 18.39 -0.81 10.40
CA ILE A 105 17.02 -0.53 9.99
C ILE A 105 16.26 -1.85 9.95
N ASN A 106 15.33 -2.00 10.86
CA ASN A 106 14.53 -3.20 10.99
C ASN A 106 13.11 -3.03 10.41
N VAL A 107 12.37 -4.14 10.34
CA VAL A 107 11.01 -4.16 9.77
C VAL A 107 10.04 -3.29 10.58
N LEU A 108 10.24 -3.16 11.88
CA LEU A 108 9.38 -2.33 12.73
C LEU A 108 9.56 -0.84 12.41
N ASP A 109 10.80 -0.39 12.16
CA ASP A 109 11.06 0.98 11.70
C ASP A 109 10.31 1.24 10.39
N ALA A 110 10.40 0.31 9.43
CA ALA A 110 9.69 0.41 8.17
C ALA A 110 8.16 0.50 8.35
N VAL A 111 7.58 -0.28 9.26
CA VAL A 111 6.13 -0.23 9.57
C VAL A 111 5.73 1.12 10.14
N HIS A 112 6.52 1.69 11.07
CA HIS A 112 6.26 3.00 11.63
C HIS A 112 6.33 4.10 10.56
N TRP A 113 7.37 4.09 9.72
CA TRP A 113 7.52 5.05 8.63
C TRP A 113 6.39 4.96 7.62
N ILE A 114 6.00 3.75 7.21
CA ILE A 114 4.88 3.54 6.29
C ILE A 114 3.60 4.16 6.84
N ARG A 115 3.31 3.94 8.13
CA ARG A 115 2.12 4.49 8.77
C ARG A 115 2.10 6.02 8.82
N GLU A 116 3.24 6.63 9.12
CA GLU A 116 3.36 8.09 9.20
C GLU A 116 3.28 8.72 7.81
N LEU A 117 4.08 8.23 6.88
CA LEU A 117 4.14 8.74 5.51
C LEU A 117 2.82 8.59 4.75
N TRP A 118 2.03 7.55 5.07
CA TRP A 118 0.70 7.42 4.49
C TRP A 118 -0.22 8.55 4.94
N LYS A 119 -0.12 9.02 6.18
CA LYS A 119 -0.87 10.18 6.67
C LYS A 119 -0.42 11.49 6.04
N GLU A 120 0.86 11.59 5.68
CA GLU A 120 1.45 12.76 5.00
C GLU A 120 1.14 12.78 3.50
N THR A 121 0.63 11.68 2.95
CA THR A 121 0.29 11.59 1.51
C THR A 121 -0.82 12.59 1.18
N ARG A 122 -0.52 13.53 0.28
CA ARG A 122 -1.44 14.61 -0.08
C ARG A 122 -2.67 14.08 -0.79
N ILE A 123 -3.83 14.52 -0.33
CA ILE A 123 -5.13 14.13 -0.89
C ILE A 123 -5.25 14.54 -2.36
N GLU A 124 -4.64 15.68 -2.75
CA GLU A 124 -4.61 16.16 -4.13
C GLU A 124 -3.86 15.20 -5.06
N THR A 125 -2.78 14.57 -4.55
CA THR A 125 -2.04 13.55 -5.32
C THR A 125 -2.92 12.33 -5.57
N VAL A 126 -3.64 11.87 -4.55
CA VAL A 126 -4.56 10.73 -4.65
C VAL A 126 -5.68 11.07 -5.65
N SER A 127 -6.37 12.20 -5.46
CA SER A 127 -7.45 12.66 -6.34
C SER A 127 -7.00 12.77 -7.79
N ARG A 128 -5.83 13.38 -8.02
CA ARG A 128 -5.28 13.49 -9.38
C ARG A 128 -5.03 12.13 -10.03
N CYS A 129 -4.51 11.16 -9.28
CA CYS A 129 -4.26 9.81 -9.80
C CYS A 129 -5.56 9.09 -10.15
N PHE A 130 -6.61 9.25 -9.35
CA PHE A 130 -7.93 8.73 -9.68
C PHE A 130 -8.49 9.37 -10.94
N LYS A 131 -8.42 10.71 -11.09
CA LYS A 131 -8.84 11.41 -12.31
C LYS A 131 -8.09 10.93 -13.55
N LEU A 132 -6.77 10.77 -13.45
CA LEU A 132 -5.94 10.26 -14.56
C LEU A 132 -6.32 8.84 -14.96
N SER A 133 -6.81 8.04 -14.02
CA SER A 133 -7.32 6.69 -14.27
C SER A 133 -8.77 6.67 -14.79
N GLY A 134 -9.39 7.84 -15.03
CA GLY A 134 -10.74 7.95 -15.57
C GLY A 134 -11.86 7.85 -14.53
N PHE A 135 -11.55 7.89 -13.23
CA PHE A 135 -12.58 7.92 -12.20
C PHE A 135 -13.10 9.33 -11.97
N PRO A 136 -14.44 9.55 -12.04
CA PRO A 136 -15.05 10.83 -11.66
C PRO A 136 -15.00 10.98 -10.13
N ILE A 137 -14.27 11.99 -9.66
CA ILE A 137 -14.20 12.39 -8.24
C ILE A 137 -14.20 13.90 -8.13
#